data_dd695e983a3e8cd973eb306c3346cc22
#
_entry.id   dd695e983a3e8cd973eb306c3346cc22
#
_cell.length_a   1.000
_cell.length_b   1.000
_cell.length_c   1.000
_cell.angle_alpha   90.00
_cell.angle_beta   90.00
_cell.angle_gamma   90.00
#
_symmetry.space_group_name_H-M   'P 1'
#
loop_
_entity.id
_entity.type
_entity.pdbx_description
1 polymer ?
#
loop_
_entity_poly.entity_id
_entity_poly.type
_entity_poly.pdbx_seq_one_letter_code
_entity_poly.pdbx_strand_id
1 'polypeptide(L)'
;MLLLHEIHTVAGRREDEFEAAFRDGWMATLAKDDDARLLYFLRLAHGTGRAYHLVTITALRDGNAYERLATRVQRGDLRSWAADVDKLRHEVAGKILLPVEWSPMHDIDLATVPTDGRTHEPVLYMEDSAWPHEAMLDQYLEKARTHYAPSLEQQTERSLLTLLGVFQAALGAARRREVVLWQRVDFPERLPALFTRELPAHVKGPGTWMHDALEVRDDWQSRLLRSASWSPLG
;
A
#
# COMPACT_ATOMS: atom_id res chain seq x y z
N MET A 1 7.18 -10.64 -9.15
CA MET A 1 7.47 -9.55 -8.17
C MET A 1 6.75 -9.84 -6.87
N LEU A 2 7.33 -9.42 -5.72
CA LEU A 2 6.72 -9.45 -4.39
C LEU A 2 6.72 -8.03 -3.83
N LEU A 3 5.74 -7.69 -2.98
CA LEU A 3 5.78 -6.44 -2.22
C LEU A 3 5.84 -6.75 -0.72
N LEU A 4 6.85 -6.26 -0.04
CA LEU A 4 6.91 -6.22 1.41
C LEU A 4 6.16 -4.96 1.85
N HIS A 5 5.00 -5.16 2.45
CA HIS A 5 4.17 -4.09 3.00
C HIS A 5 4.31 -4.11 4.53
N GLU A 6 4.74 -3.02 5.10
CA GLU A 6 4.95 -2.90 6.54
C GLU A 6 4.22 -1.69 7.12
N ILE A 7 3.59 -1.89 8.27
CA ILE A 7 2.98 -0.84 9.06
C ILE A 7 3.80 -0.69 10.33
N HIS A 8 4.37 0.50 10.52
CA HIS A 8 5.22 0.82 11.66
C HIS A 8 4.45 1.70 12.65
N THR A 9 4.48 1.32 13.94
CA THR A 9 4.05 2.21 15.03
C THR A 9 5.28 2.90 15.57
N VAL A 10 5.54 4.12 15.09
CA VAL A 10 6.75 4.88 15.41
C VAL A 10 6.62 5.57 16.76
N ALA A 11 7.72 5.69 17.50
CA ALA A 11 7.77 6.46 18.73
C ALA A 11 7.61 7.96 18.42
N GLY A 12 6.62 8.63 19.01
CA GLY A 12 6.10 9.92 18.58
C GLY A 12 7.12 11.06 18.43
N ARG A 13 8.21 11.05 19.20
CA ARG A 13 9.28 12.07 19.08
C ARG A 13 10.41 11.66 18.14
N ARG A 14 10.33 10.47 17.52
CA ARG A 14 11.38 9.87 16.72
C ARG A 14 10.97 9.74 15.24
N GLU A 15 9.88 10.39 14.85
CA GLU A 15 9.30 10.26 13.51
C GLU A 15 10.26 10.76 12.43
N ASP A 16 10.92 11.90 12.64
CA ASP A 16 11.88 12.47 11.68
C ASP A 16 13.14 11.59 11.55
N GLU A 17 13.61 11.00 12.66
CA GLU A 17 14.74 10.06 12.64
C GLU A 17 14.37 8.77 11.91
N PHE A 18 13.14 8.28 12.12
CA PHE A 18 12.64 7.10 11.42
C PHE A 18 12.55 7.37 9.91
N GLU A 19 12.02 8.53 9.52
CA GLU A 19 11.95 8.94 8.12
C GLU A 19 13.34 9.03 7.49
N ALA A 20 14.30 9.67 8.16
CA ALA A 20 15.68 9.77 7.70
C ALA A 20 16.33 8.38 7.55
N ALA A 21 16.08 7.44 8.47
CA ALA A 21 16.60 6.08 8.36
C ALA A 21 16.10 5.36 7.10
N PHE A 22 14.87 5.62 6.67
CA PHE A 22 14.33 5.03 5.43
C PHE A 22 14.82 5.77 4.19
N ARG A 23 14.82 7.11 4.19
CA ARG A 23 15.27 7.91 3.05
C ARG A 23 16.76 7.73 2.77
N ASP A 24 17.58 7.94 3.79
CA ASP A 24 19.04 8.02 3.64
C ASP A 24 19.71 6.64 3.83
N GLY A 25 19.06 5.72 4.53
CA GLY A 25 19.55 4.36 4.81
C GLY A 25 18.94 3.30 3.90
N TRP A 26 17.63 3.03 4.05
CA TRP A 26 16.96 1.92 3.35
C TRP A 26 16.94 2.11 1.84
N MET A 27 16.37 3.23 1.37
CA MET A 27 16.28 3.52 -0.05
C MET A 27 17.66 3.53 -0.72
N ALA A 28 18.65 4.21 -0.13
CA ALA A 28 19.99 4.26 -0.64
C ALA A 28 20.70 2.89 -0.67
N THR A 29 20.36 2.01 0.28
CA THR A 29 20.92 0.66 0.33
C THR A 29 20.31 -0.25 -0.71
N LEU A 30 18.98 -0.17 -0.92
CA LEU A 30 18.30 -0.94 -1.96
C LEU A 30 18.67 -0.50 -3.38
N ALA A 31 19.13 0.75 -3.55
CA ALA A 31 19.59 1.27 -4.83
C ALA A 31 20.90 0.66 -5.34
N LYS A 32 21.64 -0.09 -4.49
CA LYS A 32 22.96 -0.65 -4.85
C LYS A 32 22.88 -1.87 -5.78
N ASP A 33 21.73 -2.48 -5.88
CA ASP A 33 21.45 -3.59 -6.80
C ASP A 33 20.04 -3.45 -7.37
N ASP A 34 19.62 -4.36 -8.26
CA ASP A 34 18.30 -4.32 -8.89
C ASP A 34 17.30 -5.30 -8.26
N ASP A 35 17.59 -5.85 -7.10
CA ASP A 35 16.77 -6.87 -6.46
C ASP A 35 15.55 -6.30 -5.73
N ALA A 36 15.67 -5.07 -5.24
CA ALA A 36 14.63 -4.44 -4.46
C ALA A 36 14.61 -2.90 -4.62
N ARG A 37 13.44 -2.29 -4.42
CA ARG A 37 13.25 -0.84 -4.34
C ARG A 37 12.20 -0.48 -3.30
N LEU A 38 12.47 0.56 -2.52
CA LEU A 38 11.39 1.24 -1.79
C LEU A 38 10.48 1.90 -2.83
N LEU A 39 9.20 1.57 -2.81
CA LEU A 39 8.20 2.21 -3.68
C LEU A 39 7.53 3.38 -2.99
N TYR A 40 7.10 3.17 -1.74
CA TYR A 40 6.34 4.15 -0.99
C TYR A 40 6.83 4.27 0.44
N PHE A 41 6.90 5.49 0.92
CA PHE A 41 6.96 5.86 2.34
C PHE A 41 5.78 6.80 2.64
N LEU A 42 4.88 6.34 3.50
CA LEU A 42 3.57 6.96 3.68
C LEU A 42 3.28 7.17 5.16
N ARG A 43 2.54 8.22 5.45
CA ARG A 43 1.99 8.51 6.77
C ARG A 43 0.49 8.31 6.75
N LEU A 44 -0.09 7.76 7.79
CA LEU A 44 -1.55 7.78 7.94
C LEU A 44 -2.02 9.24 7.96
N ALA A 45 -3.00 9.57 7.12
CA ALA A 45 -3.52 10.93 7.03
C ALA A 45 -4.09 11.37 8.38
N HIS A 46 -3.78 12.61 8.79
CA HIS A 46 -4.14 13.11 10.11
C HIS A 46 -5.64 12.99 10.36
N GLY A 47 -6.01 12.46 11.53
CA GLY A 47 -7.41 12.29 11.94
C GLY A 47 -8.11 11.03 11.38
N THR A 48 -7.44 10.20 10.56
CA THR A 48 -8.05 9.01 9.94
C THR A 48 -7.67 7.69 10.62
N GLY A 49 -6.97 7.74 11.75
CA GLY A 49 -6.61 6.55 12.52
C GLY A 49 -5.58 6.84 13.61
N ARG A 50 -4.82 5.80 14.01
CA ARG A 50 -3.81 5.93 15.07
C ARG A 50 -2.67 6.84 14.61
N ALA A 51 -2.29 7.79 15.49
CA ALA A 51 -1.12 8.64 15.26
C ALA A 51 0.17 7.82 15.16
N TYR A 52 1.15 8.38 14.47
CA TYR A 52 2.50 7.78 14.29
C TYR A 52 2.50 6.41 13.58
N HIS A 53 1.44 6.12 12.84
CA HIS A 53 1.43 4.98 11.93
C HIS A 53 2.00 5.40 10.57
N LEU A 54 3.06 4.72 10.17
CA LEU A 54 3.70 4.87 8.88
C LEU A 54 3.60 3.55 8.11
N VAL A 55 3.47 3.65 6.81
CA VAL A 55 3.42 2.48 5.92
C VAL A 55 4.58 2.56 4.95
N THR A 56 5.31 1.47 4.80
CA THR A 56 6.32 1.34 3.76
C THR A 56 5.97 0.18 2.82
N ILE A 57 6.21 0.38 1.54
CA ILE A 57 6.05 -0.66 0.52
C ILE A 57 7.38 -0.80 -0.21
N THR A 58 8.01 -1.96 -0.06
CA THR A 58 9.25 -2.32 -0.76
C THR A 58 8.94 -3.39 -1.79
N ALA A 59 9.24 -3.13 -3.06
CA ALA A 59 9.17 -4.14 -4.11
C ALA A 59 10.43 -5.01 -4.11
N LEU A 60 10.23 -6.28 -4.39
CA LEU A 60 11.27 -7.30 -4.50
C LEU A 60 11.06 -8.03 -5.84
N ARG A 61 12.14 -8.24 -6.59
CA ARG A 61 12.07 -8.86 -7.91
C ARG A 61 11.40 -10.23 -7.87
N ASP A 62 11.79 -11.06 -6.91
CA ASP A 62 11.33 -12.44 -6.75
C ASP A 62 11.57 -12.98 -5.34
N GLY A 63 11.26 -14.25 -5.11
CA GLY A 63 11.49 -14.93 -3.83
C GLY A 63 12.97 -15.01 -3.42
N ASN A 64 13.89 -15.12 -4.39
CA ASN A 64 15.33 -15.13 -4.10
C ASN A 64 15.81 -13.76 -3.62
N ALA A 65 15.29 -12.67 -4.20
CA ALA A 65 15.55 -11.31 -3.75
C ALA A 65 15.05 -11.11 -2.31
N TYR A 66 13.87 -11.65 -1.98
CA TYR A 66 13.35 -11.66 -0.61
C TYR A 66 14.28 -12.42 0.36
N GLU A 67 14.72 -13.61 0.01
CA GLU A 67 15.62 -14.42 0.85
C GLU A 67 16.95 -13.70 1.09
N ARG A 68 17.54 -13.12 0.03
CA ARG A 68 18.77 -12.32 0.16
C ARG A 68 18.57 -11.12 1.09
N LEU A 69 17.50 -10.36 0.91
CA LEU A 69 17.21 -9.20 1.76
C LEU A 69 16.98 -9.61 3.22
N ALA A 70 16.17 -10.65 3.46
CA ALA A 70 15.93 -11.20 4.80
C ALA A 70 17.24 -11.65 5.47
N THR A 71 18.13 -12.30 4.73
CA THR A 71 19.45 -12.70 5.23
C THR A 71 20.32 -11.49 5.59
N ARG A 72 20.35 -10.45 4.76
CA ARG A 72 21.08 -9.20 5.03
C ARG A 72 20.58 -8.51 6.30
N VAL A 73 19.27 -8.44 6.48
CA VAL A 73 18.64 -7.83 7.66
C VAL A 73 18.85 -8.65 8.93
N GLN A 74 18.71 -9.97 8.86
CA GLN A 74 18.77 -10.84 10.04
C GLN A 74 20.21 -11.17 10.49
N ARG A 75 21.12 -11.34 9.54
CA ARG A 75 22.47 -11.88 9.80
C ARG A 75 23.61 -11.16 9.07
N GLY A 76 23.28 -10.28 8.12
CA GLY A 76 24.24 -9.61 7.25
C GLY A 76 24.51 -8.16 7.62
N ASP A 77 24.87 -7.42 6.60
CA ASP A 77 25.30 -6.02 6.64
C ASP A 77 24.20 -5.03 7.09
N LEU A 78 22.93 -5.41 6.95
CA LEU A 78 21.78 -4.57 7.35
C LEU A 78 21.31 -4.82 8.80
N ARG A 79 21.90 -5.78 9.52
CA ARG A 79 21.49 -6.11 10.89
C ARG A 79 21.62 -4.92 11.84
N SER A 80 22.69 -4.14 11.74
CA SER A 80 22.88 -2.95 12.58
C SER A 80 21.83 -1.88 12.27
N TRP A 81 21.59 -1.62 11.00
CA TRP A 81 20.55 -0.68 10.55
C TRP A 81 19.17 -1.09 11.08
N ALA A 82 18.80 -2.36 10.94
CA ALA A 82 17.51 -2.86 11.44
C ALA A 82 17.36 -2.69 12.96
N ALA A 83 18.42 -2.99 13.71
CA ALA A 83 18.44 -2.80 15.17
C ALA A 83 18.31 -1.31 15.57
N ASP A 84 18.85 -0.38 14.78
CA ASP A 84 18.71 1.05 15.03
C ASP A 84 17.30 1.54 14.68
N VAL A 85 16.71 1.07 13.60
CA VAL A 85 15.31 1.35 13.24
C VAL A 85 14.34 0.81 14.30
N ASP A 86 14.61 -0.37 14.87
CA ASP A 86 13.76 -0.95 15.93
C ASP A 86 13.73 -0.10 17.22
N LYS A 87 14.74 0.72 17.47
CA LYS A 87 14.75 1.70 18.59
C LYS A 87 13.83 2.91 18.35
N LEU A 88 13.44 3.13 17.09
CA LEU A 88 12.62 4.25 16.65
C LEU A 88 11.12 3.93 16.60
N ARG A 89 10.76 2.66 16.75
CA ARG A 89 9.38 2.19 16.66
C ARG A 89 9.03 1.25 17.82
N HIS A 90 7.74 1.19 18.15
CA HIS A 90 7.21 0.26 19.14
C HIS A 90 6.86 -1.08 18.53
N GLU A 91 6.44 -1.08 17.26
CA GLU A 91 5.94 -2.28 16.58
C GLU A 91 6.12 -2.14 15.06
N VAL A 92 6.26 -3.27 14.41
CA VAL A 92 6.10 -3.41 12.96
C VAL A 92 5.24 -4.63 12.65
N ALA A 93 4.22 -4.44 11.83
CA ALA A 93 3.41 -5.51 11.27
C ALA A 93 3.66 -5.58 9.76
N GLY A 94 4.23 -6.69 9.31
CA GLY A 94 4.58 -6.90 7.91
C GLY A 94 3.76 -8.00 7.25
N LYS A 95 3.54 -7.86 5.94
CA LYS A 95 2.96 -8.88 5.08
C LYS A 95 3.62 -8.85 3.71
N ILE A 96 3.66 -10.01 3.06
CA ILE A 96 4.03 -10.11 1.65
C ILE A 96 2.76 -10.06 0.82
N LEU A 97 2.75 -9.20 -0.18
CA LEU A 97 1.69 -9.05 -1.16
C LEU A 97 2.16 -9.55 -2.52
N LEU A 98 1.28 -10.25 -3.22
CA LEU A 98 1.48 -10.73 -4.58
C LEU A 98 0.53 -9.95 -5.50
N PRO A 99 1.03 -9.26 -6.53
CA PRO A 99 0.15 -8.63 -7.50
C PRO A 99 -0.64 -9.69 -8.26
N VAL A 100 -1.93 -9.43 -8.47
CA VAL A 100 -2.73 -10.26 -9.37
C VAL A 100 -2.33 -9.98 -10.83
N GLU A 101 -2.59 -10.93 -11.74
CA GLU A 101 -2.14 -10.87 -13.14
C GLU A 101 -2.58 -9.58 -13.87
N TRP A 102 -3.78 -9.09 -13.59
CA TRP A 102 -4.33 -7.86 -14.19
C TRP A 102 -4.05 -6.58 -13.38
N SER A 103 -3.26 -6.66 -12.30
CA SER A 103 -2.89 -5.48 -11.51
C SER A 103 -2.06 -4.51 -12.34
N PRO A 104 -2.36 -3.20 -12.36
CA PRO A 104 -1.50 -2.19 -13.00
C PRO A 104 -0.05 -2.23 -12.49
N MET A 105 0.15 -2.64 -11.23
CA MET A 105 1.49 -2.80 -10.62
C MET A 105 2.00 -4.25 -10.70
N HIS A 106 1.56 -5.05 -11.67
CA HIS A 106 2.02 -6.45 -11.80
C HIS A 106 3.51 -6.52 -12.14
N ASP A 107 3.96 -5.69 -13.08
CA ASP A 107 5.33 -5.68 -13.61
C ASP A 107 5.93 -4.27 -13.50
N ILE A 108 6.40 -3.92 -12.31
CA ILE A 108 7.17 -2.68 -12.10
C ILE A 108 8.61 -2.92 -12.53
N ASP A 109 9.12 -2.10 -13.45
CA ASP A 109 10.55 -2.06 -13.71
C ASP A 109 11.27 -1.35 -12.55
N LEU A 110 11.92 -2.15 -11.69
CA LEU A 110 12.61 -1.64 -10.52
C LEU A 110 13.74 -0.65 -10.87
N ALA A 111 14.32 -0.75 -12.08
CA ALA A 111 15.36 0.17 -12.53
C ALA A 111 14.84 1.61 -12.76
N THR A 112 13.55 1.77 -13.02
CA THR A 112 12.93 3.08 -13.25
C THR A 112 12.46 3.77 -11.96
N VAL A 113 12.43 3.05 -10.84
CA VAL A 113 12.00 3.60 -9.54
C VAL A 113 13.06 4.59 -9.03
N PRO A 114 12.69 5.85 -8.75
CA PRO A 114 13.63 6.86 -8.25
C PRO A 114 14.32 6.43 -6.95
N THR A 115 15.60 6.75 -6.84
CA THR A 115 16.43 6.42 -5.65
C THR A 115 17.18 7.63 -5.10
N ASP A 116 16.92 8.81 -5.66
CA ASP A 116 17.64 10.06 -5.37
C ASP A 116 16.93 10.92 -4.30
N GLY A 117 15.77 10.49 -3.81
CA GLY A 117 15.00 11.23 -2.80
C GLY A 117 14.52 12.60 -3.28
N ARG A 118 14.34 12.77 -4.62
CA ARG A 118 13.80 14.03 -5.15
C ARG A 118 12.45 14.34 -4.53
N THR A 119 12.22 15.62 -4.26
CA THR A 119 10.98 16.07 -3.64
C THR A 119 9.88 16.32 -4.66
N HIS A 120 8.65 15.99 -4.27
CA HIS A 120 7.41 16.25 -5.01
C HIS A 120 6.32 16.70 -4.03
N GLU A 121 5.20 17.18 -4.56
CA GLU A 121 4.03 17.45 -3.73
C GLU A 121 3.49 16.14 -3.14
N PRO A 122 3.12 16.13 -1.84
CA PRO A 122 2.54 14.95 -1.23
C PRO A 122 1.23 14.53 -1.90
N VAL A 123 1.10 13.23 -2.15
CA VAL A 123 -0.07 12.62 -2.79
C VAL A 123 -0.85 11.80 -1.75
N LEU A 124 -2.18 11.79 -1.87
CA LEU A 124 -3.03 10.95 -1.04
C LEU A 124 -3.31 9.61 -1.74
N TYR A 125 -3.28 8.56 -0.94
CA TYR A 125 -3.59 7.19 -1.34
C TYR A 125 -4.69 6.63 -0.45
N MET A 126 -5.49 5.76 -1.02
CA MET A 126 -6.45 4.93 -0.29
C MET A 126 -6.02 3.46 -0.42
N GLU A 127 -5.77 2.84 0.72
CA GLU A 127 -5.51 1.41 0.83
C GLU A 127 -6.78 0.74 1.34
N ASP A 128 -7.42 -0.05 0.50
CA ASP A 128 -8.55 -0.88 0.90
C ASP A 128 -8.10 -2.33 1.08
N SER A 129 -8.16 -2.82 2.32
CA SER A 129 -8.01 -4.25 2.61
C SER A 129 -9.38 -4.89 2.71
N ALA A 130 -9.64 -5.92 1.92
CA ALA A 130 -10.88 -6.68 1.93
C ALA A 130 -10.61 -8.15 2.25
N TRP A 131 -11.54 -8.78 2.96
CA TRP A 131 -11.49 -10.20 3.32
C TRP A 131 -12.72 -10.91 2.73
N PRO A 132 -12.61 -11.45 1.50
CA PRO A 132 -13.70 -12.17 0.86
C PRO A 132 -14.24 -13.31 1.73
N HIS A 133 -15.52 -13.60 1.59
CA HIS A 133 -16.17 -14.74 2.24
C HIS A 133 -15.46 -16.05 1.88
N GLU A 134 -15.75 -17.11 2.64
CA GLU A 134 -15.16 -18.42 2.39
C GLU A 134 -15.44 -18.90 0.97
N ALA A 135 -14.41 -19.38 0.28
CA ALA A 135 -14.43 -19.81 -1.12
C ALA A 135 -14.80 -18.71 -2.15
N MET A 136 -14.85 -17.43 -1.77
CA MET A 136 -15.25 -16.32 -2.67
C MET A 136 -14.08 -15.46 -3.18
N LEU A 137 -12.83 -15.84 -2.90
CA LEU A 137 -11.66 -15.06 -3.31
C LEU A 137 -11.61 -14.82 -4.83
N ASP A 138 -11.73 -15.88 -5.61
CA ASP A 138 -11.66 -15.79 -7.08
C ASP A 138 -12.82 -14.95 -7.64
N GLN A 139 -14.02 -15.11 -7.06
CA GLN A 139 -15.19 -14.32 -7.46
C GLN A 139 -15.03 -12.84 -7.08
N TYR A 140 -14.43 -12.55 -5.92
CA TYR A 140 -14.11 -11.17 -5.53
C TYR A 140 -13.13 -10.53 -6.52
N LEU A 141 -12.05 -11.23 -6.85
CA LEU A 141 -11.05 -10.74 -7.80
C LEU A 141 -11.63 -10.54 -9.21
N GLU A 142 -12.49 -11.45 -9.67
CA GLU A 142 -13.17 -11.32 -10.96
C GLU A 142 -14.15 -10.13 -10.94
N LYS A 143 -14.95 -9.96 -9.89
CA LYS A 143 -15.81 -8.77 -9.75
C LYS A 143 -14.98 -7.46 -9.65
N ALA A 144 -13.85 -7.47 -8.96
CA ALA A 144 -12.97 -6.31 -8.92
C ALA A 144 -12.42 -5.96 -10.30
N ARG A 145 -12.06 -6.95 -11.11
CA ARG A 145 -11.57 -6.79 -12.48
C ARG A 145 -12.65 -6.30 -13.44
N THR A 146 -13.86 -6.88 -13.38
CA THR A 146 -14.92 -6.65 -14.38
C THR A 146 -15.89 -5.55 -14.02
N HIS A 147 -15.98 -5.16 -12.74
CA HIS A 147 -16.91 -4.16 -12.27
C HIS A 147 -16.19 -2.97 -11.62
N TYR A 148 -15.34 -3.20 -10.60
CA TYR A 148 -14.72 -2.11 -9.86
C TYR A 148 -13.74 -1.30 -10.71
N ALA A 149 -12.72 -1.93 -11.30
CA ALA A 149 -11.72 -1.23 -12.09
C ALA A 149 -12.35 -0.44 -13.25
N PRO A 150 -13.25 -1.03 -14.08
CA PRO A 150 -13.93 -0.26 -15.13
C PRO A 150 -14.80 0.89 -14.60
N SER A 151 -15.41 0.75 -13.41
CA SER A 151 -16.22 1.82 -12.83
C SER A 151 -15.42 3.06 -12.47
N LEU A 152 -14.14 2.88 -12.11
CA LEU A 152 -13.21 4.00 -11.87
C LEU A 152 -12.76 4.64 -13.18
N GLU A 153 -12.49 3.87 -14.21
CA GLU A 153 -12.07 4.37 -15.53
C GLU A 153 -13.17 5.14 -16.25
N GLN A 154 -14.41 4.67 -16.19
CA GLN A 154 -15.55 5.30 -16.87
C GLN A 154 -15.92 6.67 -16.27
N GLN A 155 -15.49 6.97 -15.06
CA GLN A 155 -15.76 8.23 -14.37
C GLN A 155 -14.61 9.24 -14.47
N THR A 156 -13.80 9.18 -15.54
CA THR A 156 -12.49 9.85 -15.68
C THR A 156 -12.45 11.33 -15.28
N GLU A 157 -13.52 12.09 -15.50
CA GLU A 157 -13.59 13.49 -15.03
C GLU A 157 -14.16 13.63 -13.60
N ARG A 158 -14.61 12.56 -12.98
CA ARG A 158 -15.32 12.58 -11.69
C ARG A 158 -14.90 11.47 -10.73
N SER A 159 -14.10 10.51 -11.16
CA SER A 159 -13.61 9.46 -10.25
C SER A 159 -12.74 10.08 -9.18
N LEU A 160 -13.07 9.80 -7.93
CA LEU A 160 -12.23 10.21 -6.80
C LEU A 160 -10.90 9.48 -6.79
N LEU A 161 -10.87 8.26 -7.33
CA LEU A 161 -9.78 7.31 -7.19
C LEU A 161 -9.29 6.80 -8.55
N THR A 162 -7.98 6.62 -8.66
CA THR A 162 -7.33 5.82 -9.70
C THR A 162 -6.77 4.54 -9.08
N LEU A 163 -7.15 3.38 -9.62
CA LEU A 163 -6.62 2.08 -9.20
C LEU A 163 -5.19 1.93 -9.69
N LEU A 164 -4.23 1.82 -8.76
CA LEU A 164 -2.81 1.65 -9.05
C LEU A 164 -2.36 0.20 -8.91
N GLY A 165 -3.02 -0.59 -8.06
CA GLY A 165 -2.62 -1.96 -7.84
C GLY A 165 -3.68 -2.80 -7.15
N VAL A 166 -3.63 -4.10 -7.41
CA VAL A 166 -4.46 -5.12 -6.75
C VAL A 166 -3.56 -6.27 -6.34
N PHE A 167 -3.61 -6.61 -5.06
CA PHE A 167 -2.69 -7.57 -4.47
C PHE A 167 -3.42 -8.59 -3.60
N GLN A 168 -2.90 -9.79 -3.54
CA GLN A 168 -3.28 -10.81 -2.56
C GLN A 168 -2.19 -10.93 -1.50
N ALA A 169 -2.58 -11.16 -0.24
CA ALA A 169 -1.63 -11.57 0.77
C ALA A 169 -1.07 -12.97 0.44
N ALA A 170 0.26 -13.11 0.50
CA ALA A 170 0.93 -14.38 0.27
C ALA A 170 0.54 -15.40 1.34
N LEU A 171 0.65 -16.69 0.98
CA LEU A 171 0.44 -17.78 1.92
C LEU A 171 1.33 -17.62 3.17
N GLY A 172 0.72 -17.68 4.33
CA GLY A 172 1.41 -17.51 5.61
C GLY A 172 1.64 -16.05 6.03
N ALA A 173 1.27 -15.07 5.19
CA ALA A 173 1.32 -13.66 5.51
C ALA A 173 -0.09 -13.12 5.80
N ALA A 174 -0.20 -12.26 6.80
CA ALA A 174 -1.42 -11.56 7.16
C ALA A 174 -2.65 -12.47 7.43
N ARG A 175 -3.84 -11.90 7.31
CA ARG A 175 -5.11 -12.62 7.44
C ARG A 175 -5.40 -13.38 6.14
N ARG A 176 -5.94 -14.60 6.24
CA ARG A 176 -6.26 -15.42 5.06
C ARG A 176 -7.20 -14.69 4.10
N ARG A 177 -6.96 -14.88 2.81
CA ARG A 177 -7.79 -14.33 1.72
C ARG A 177 -7.86 -12.80 1.70
N GLU A 178 -6.86 -12.14 2.26
CA GLU A 178 -6.81 -10.69 2.18
C GLU A 178 -6.47 -10.24 0.76
N VAL A 179 -7.25 -9.29 0.25
CA VAL A 179 -6.98 -8.55 -1.00
C VAL A 179 -6.80 -7.09 -0.66
N VAL A 180 -5.76 -6.49 -1.22
CA VAL A 180 -5.48 -5.05 -1.08
C VAL A 180 -5.71 -4.37 -2.42
N LEU A 181 -6.57 -3.35 -2.42
CA LEU A 181 -6.73 -2.41 -3.52
C LEU A 181 -5.91 -1.17 -3.18
N TRP A 182 -4.95 -0.85 -4.01
CA TRP A 182 -4.08 0.30 -3.86
C TRP A 182 -4.48 1.39 -4.84
N GLN A 183 -4.82 2.58 -4.33
CA GLN A 183 -5.49 3.61 -5.11
C GLN A 183 -4.89 4.98 -4.80
N ARG A 184 -4.77 5.83 -5.83
CA ARG A 184 -4.44 7.24 -5.67
C ARG A 184 -5.74 8.05 -5.58
N VAL A 185 -5.75 9.05 -4.71
CA VAL A 185 -6.82 10.03 -4.62
C VAL A 185 -6.51 11.18 -5.57
N ASP A 186 -7.28 11.30 -6.65
CA ASP A 186 -7.02 12.32 -7.69
C ASP A 186 -7.69 13.67 -7.38
N PHE A 187 -8.76 13.68 -6.59
CA PHE A 187 -9.51 14.87 -6.22
C PHE A 187 -9.68 14.98 -4.70
N PRO A 188 -8.61 15.33 -3.96
CA PRO A 188 -8.66 15.37 -2.50
C PRO A 188 -9.67 16.37 -1.95
N GLU A 189 -10.04 17.40 -2.72
CA GLU A 189 -11.08 18.38 -2.35
C GLU A 189 -12.49 17.77 -2.27
N ARG A 190 -12.69 16.55 -2.81
CA ARG A 190 -13.96 15.81 -2.73
C ARG A 190 -14.05 14.90 -1.51
N LEU A 191 -12.95 14.57 -0.86
CA LEU A 191 -12.93 13.72 0.33
C LEU A 191 -13.85 14.21 1.46
N PRO A 192 -13.92 15.52 1.78
CA PRO A 192 -14.80 16.00 2.85
C PRO A 192 -16.25 15.56 2.67
N ALA A 193 -16.74 15.43 1.43
CA ALA A 193 -18.10 14.98 1.17
C ALA A 193 -18.35 13.54 1.61
N LEU A 194 -17.34 12.66 1.52
CA LEU A 194 -17.44 11.27 2.00
C LEU A 194 -17.54 11.16 3.52
N PHE A 195 -16.97 12.13 4.25
CA PHE A 195 -16.95 12.12 5.71
C PHE A 195 -18.14 12.90 6.32
N THR A 196 -18.71 13.84 5.58
CA THR A 196 -19.68 14.81 6.13
C THR A 196 -21.09 14.68 5.56
N ARG A 197 -21.29 13.88 4.51
CA ARG A 197 -22.58 13.71 3.84
C ARG A 197 -22.96 12.23 3.76
N GLU A 198 -24.25 11.96 3.81
CA GLU A 198 -24.75 10.63 3.48
C GLU A 198 -24.49 10.32 2.00
N LEU A 199 -24.02 9.08 1.75
CA LEU A 199 -23.88 8.62 0.37
C LEU A 199 -25.23 8.49 -0.31
N PRO A 200 -25.44 9.11 -1.48
CA PRO A 200 -26.67 8.99 -2.23
C PRO A 200 -26.99 7.53 -2.60
N ALA A 201 -28.25 7.20 -2.72
CA ALA A 201 -28.70 5.84 -3.04
C ALA A 201 -28.08 5.29 -4.34
N HIS A 202 -27.84 6.15 -5.34
CA HIS A 202 -27.22 5.75 -6.61
C HIS A 202 -25.72 5.37 -6.48
N VAL A 203 -25.07 5.68 -5.37
CA VAL A 203 -23.67 5.31 -5.10
C VAL A 203 -23.59 3.98 -4.33
N LYS A 204 -24.61 3.66 -3.54
CA LYS A 204 -24.64 2.48 -2.66
C LYS A 204 -25.76 1.47 -2.97
N GLY A 205 -26.50 1.68 -4.06
CA GLY A 205 -27.61 0.83 -4.48
C GLY A 205 -27.17 -0.32 -5.40
N PRO A 206 -28.13 -1.20 -5.79
CA PRO A 206 -27.88 -2.28 -6.74
C PRO A 206 -27.23 -1.80 -8.02
N GLY A 207 -26.28 -2.56 -8.56
CA GLY A 207 -25.50 -2.19 -9.73
C GLY A 207 -24.27 -1.31 -9.43
N THR A 208 -23.99 -1.01 -8.17
CA THR A 208 -22.78 -0.31 -7.76
C THR A 208 -21.79 -1.27 -7.07
N TRP A 209 -20.49 -0.97 -7.17
CA TRP A 209 -19.48 -1.73 -6.45
C TRP A 209 -19.75 -1.86 -4.95
N MET A 210 -20.17 -0.77 -4.31
CA MET A 210 -20.45 -0.76 -2.87
C MET A 210 -21.52 -1.77 -2.47
N HIS A 211 -22.54 -1.95 -3.29
CA HIS A 211 -23.63 -2.89 -3.07
C HIS A 211 -23.26 -4.31 -3.52
N ASP A 212 -22.79 -4.46 -4.76
CA ASP A 212 -22.65 -5.76 -5.41
C ASP A 212 -21.46 -6.56 -4.87
N ALA A 213 -20.46 -5.86 -4.29
CA ALA A 213 -19.36 -6.53 -3.59
C ALA A 213 -19.80 -7.20 -2.27
N LEU A 214 -20.94 -6.83 -1.69
CA LEU A 214 -21.46 -7.48 -0.48
C LEU A 214 -21.81 -8.97 -0.69
N GLU A 215 -22.04 -9.40 -1.92
CA GLU A 215 -22.22 -10.82 -2.24
C GLU A 215 -20.98 -11.66 -2.00
N VAL A 216 -19.80 -11.05 -2.08
CA VAL A 216 -18.51 -11.74 -2.02
C VAL A 216 -17.66 -11.32 -0.82
N ARG A 217 -17.97 -10.20 -0.17
CA ARG A 217 -17.30 -9.72 1.04
C ARG A 217 -18.17 -8.73 1.80
N ASP A 218 -18.10 -8.71 3.12
CA ASP A 218 -18.68 -7.70 4.01
C ASP A 218 -17.65 -7.15 5.02
N ASP A 219 -16.48 -7.79 5.11
CA ASP A 219 -15.38 -7.35 5.96
C ASP A 219 -14.32 -6.64 5.10
N TRP A 220 -14.14 -5.34 5.33
CA TRP A 220 -13.16 -4.53 4.66
C TRP A 220 -12.78 -3.30 5.50
N GLN A 221 -11.60 -2.75 5.22
CA GLN A 221 -11.07 -1.57 5.91
C GLN A 221 -10.38 -0.66 4.90
N SER A 222 -10.65 0.64 4.98
CA SER A 222 -9.90 1.68 4.26
C SER A 222 -8.92 2.38 5.17
N ARG A 223 -7.75 2.73 4.62
CA ARG A 223 -6.79 3.65 5.20
C ARG A 223 -6.52 4.78 4.23
N LEU A 224 -6.59 6.02 4.71
CA LEU A 224 -6.14 7.17 3.95
C LEU A 224 -4.70 7.47 4.32
N LEU A 225 -3.81 7.43 3.34
CA LEU A 225 -2.37 7.58 3.49
C LEU A 225 -1.89 8.79 2.69
N ARG A 226 -0.85 9.45 3.18
CA ARG A 226 -0.19 10.56 2.49
C ARG A 226 1.28 10.23 2.28
N SER A 227 1.77 10.40 1.05
CA SER A 227 3.19 10.21 0.78
C SER A 227 4.06 11.25 1.52
N ALA A 228 5.26 10.84 1.92
CA ALA A 228 6.32 11.79 2.18
C ALA A 228 6.72 12.47 0.86
N SER A 229 7.17 13.72 0.91
CA SER A 229 7.54 14.48 -0.29
C SER A 229 8.71 13.90 -1.08
N TRP A 230 9.44 12.95 -0.51
CA TRP A 230 10.57 12.25 -1.13
C TRP A 230 10.25 10.78 -1.47
N SER A 231 9.02 10.32 -1.20
CA SER A 231 8.60 8.94 -1.49
C SER A 231 8.85 8.63 -2.98
N PRO A 232 9.50 7.51 -3.35
CA PRO A 232 9.91 7.27 -4.74
C PRO A 232 8.78 7.33 -5.76
N LEU A 233 7.63 6.74 -5.41
CA LEU A 233 6.40 6.82 -6.20
C LEU A 233 5.41 7.69 -5.43
N GLY A 234 5.40 8.97 -5.71
CA GLY A 234 4.55 9.96 -5.10
C GLY A 234 3.73 10.75 -6.10
#